data_e20603022120cc5ce087f47a533d589d
#
_entry.id   e20603022120cc5ce087f47a533d589d
#
_cell.length_a   1.000
_cell.length_b   1.000
_cell.length_c   1.000
_cell.angle_alpha   90.00
_cell.angle_beta   90.00
_cell.angle_gamma   90.00
#
_symmetry.space_group_name_H-M   'P 1'
#
loop_
_entity.id
_entity.type
_entity.pdbx_description
1 polymer ?
#
loop_
_entity_poly.entity_id
_entity_poly.type
_entity_poly.pdbx_seq_one_letter_code
_entity_poly.pdbx_strand_id
1 'polypeptide(L)'
;MCIRDSKQLALFGERVRLARARRGLRTELFAERVGVSRETLRRMEKGDPTIAIGTYLRALRVLGLDKDIDLLAADDELGRKLQDLAITKPRLRTAASAFRN
;
A
#
# COMPACT_ATOMS: atom_id res chain seq x y z
N MET A 1 5.81 -15.84 5.35
CA MET A 1 5.82 -14.92 4.20
C MET A 1 7.06 -15.23 3.36
N CYS A 2 6.97 -15.17 2.04
CA CYS A 2 8.10 -15.51 1.21
C CYS A 2 9.13 -14.37 1.12
N ILE A 3 10.36 -14.72 0.70
CA ILE A 3 11.46 -13.75 0.61
C ILE A 3 11.11 -12.59 -0.32
N ARG A 4 10.41 -12.88 -1.44
CA ARG A 4 10.01 -11.85 -2.39
C ARG A 4 9.11 -10.81 -1.75
N ASP A 5 8.12 -11.26 -0.99
CA ASP A 5 7.20 -10.35 -0.31
C ASP A 5 7.94 -9.49 0.71
N SER A 6 8.85 -10.11 1.47
CA SER A 6 9.66 -9.40 2.46
C SER A 6 10.51 -8.31 1.80
N LYS A 7 11.09 -8.60 0.64
CA LYS A 7 11.91 -7.61 -0.08
C LYS A 7 11.06 -6.45 -0.60
N GLN A 8 9.88 -6.73 -1.12
CA GLN A 8 8.97 -5.69 -1.60
C GLN A 8 8.54 -4.77 -0.47
N LEU A 9 8.19 -5.35 0.68
CA LEU A 9 7.77 -4.56 1.82
C LEU A 9 8.94 -3.77 2.42
N ALA A 10 10.12 -4.37 2.49
CA ALA A 10 11.31 -3.66 2.97
C ALA A 10 11.64 -2.46 2.07
N LEU A 11 11.49 -2.61 0.76
CA LEU A 11 11.71 -1.51 -0.17
C LEU A 11 10.68 -0.40 0.05
N PHE A 12 9.42 -0.75 0.26
CA PHE A 12 8.37 0.22 0.56
C PHE A 12 8.68 0.96 1.87
N GLY A 13 9.04 0.23 2.93
CA GLY A 13 9.41 0.83 4.20
C GLY A 13 10.59 1.80 4.06
N GLU A 14 11.59 1.42 3.28
CA GLU A 14 12.74 2.29 3.02
C GLU A 14 12.34 3.55 2.28
N ARG A 15 11.40 3.46 1.35
CA ARG A 15 10.88 4.63 0.65
C ARG A 15 10.16 5.59 1.59
N VAL A 16 9.42 5.04 2.56
CA VAL A 16 8.77 5.86 3.60
C VAL A 16 9.85 6.56 4.43
N ARG A 17 10.88 5.84 4.85
CA ARG A 17 11.97 6.41 5.62
C ARG A 17 12.69 7.54 4.87
N LEU A 18 13.01 7.30 3.61
CA LEU A 18 13.68 8.30 2.76
C LEU A 18 12.80 9.54 2.57
N ALA A 19 11.50 9.35 2.36
CA ALA A 19 10.58 10.47 2.20
C ALA A 19 10.52 11.32 3.46
N ARG A 20 10.52 10.66 4.63
CA ARG A 20 10.58 11.35 5.92
C ARG A 20 11.87 12.13 6.06
N ALA A 21 13.01 11.49 5.77
CA ALA A 21 14.32 12.12 5.90
C ALA A 21 14.47 13.33 4.97
N ARG A 22 13.98 13.21 3.73
CA ARG A 22 14.04 14.32 2.77
C ARG A 22 13.27 15.55 3.25
N ARG A 23 12.24 15.35 4.06
CA ARG A 23 11.43 16.44 4.63
C ARG A 23 11.97 16.95 5.97
N GLY A 24 13.09 16.39 6.42
CA GLY A 24 13.68 16.78 7.71
C GLY A 24 12.81 16.44 8.92
N LEU A 25 11.90 15.49 8.79
CA LEU A 25 11.02 15.09 9.88
C LEU A 25 11.74 14.12 10.80
N ARG A 26 11.82 14.49 12.09
CA ARG A 26 12.41 13.59 13.08
C ARG A 26 11.44 12.44 13.39
N THR A 27 11.99 11.33 13.80
CA THR A 27 11.23 10.11 14.11
C THR A 27 10.10 10.39 15.08
N GLU A 28 10.39 11.11 16.17
CA GLU A 28 9.38 11.40 17.20
C GLU A 28 8.21 12.19 16.63
N LEU A 29 8.51 13.22 15.87
CA LEU A 29 7.47 14.09 15.31
C LEU A 29 6.64 13.33 14.28
N PHE A 30 7.30 12.55 13.43
CA PHE A 30 6.59 11.78 12.41
C PHE A 30 5.68 10.73 13.05
N ALA A 31 6.19 10.01 14.05
CA ALA A 31 5.39 9.03 14.78
C ALA A 31 4.17 9.68 15.43
N GLU A 32 4.36 10.85 16.03
CA GLU A 32 3.26 11.59 16.65
C GLU A 32 2.21 11.98 15.63
N ARG A 33 2.60 12.47 14.47
CA ARG A 33 1.66 12.87 13.42
C ARG A 33 0.91 11.69 12.82
N VAL A 34 1.58 10.55 12.69
CA VAL A 34 0.95 9.32 12.21
C VAL A 34 0.04 8.72 13.29
N GLY A 35 0.33 9.01 14.55
CA GLY A 35 -0.47 8.49 15.66
C GLY A 35 0.00 7.12 16.14
N VAL A 36 1.30 6.84 16.05
CA VAL A 36 1.89 5.56 16.48
C VAL A 36 3.11 5.81 17.36
N SER A 37 3.56 4.75 18.05
CA SER A 37 4.80 4.81 18.82
C SER A 37 6.01 4.86 17.88
N ARG A 38 7.15 5.29 18.43
CA ARG A 38 8.40 5.28 17.67
C ARG A 38 8.78 3.85 17.26
N GLU A 39 8.50 2.89 18.12
CA GLU A 39 8.78 1.48 17.80
C GLU A 39 7.95 1.00 16.62
N THR A 40 6.67 1.33 16.59
CA THR A 40 5.79 0.99 15.46
C THR A 40 6.28 1.66 14.17
N LEU A 41 6.68 2.92 14.26
CA LEU A 41 7.22 3.64 13.10
C LEU A 41 8.49 2.97 12.59
N ARG A 42 9.39 2.59 13.51
CA ARG A 42 10.63 1.92 13.13
C ARG A 42 10.35 0.60 12.40
N ARG A 43 9.38 -0.16 12.89
CA ARG A 43 8.97 -1.41 12.24
C ARG A 43 8.37 -1.13 10.86
N MET A 44 7.58 -0.08 10.76
CA MET A 44 6.97 0.33 9.47
C MET A 44 8.06 0.66 8.44
N GLU A 45 9.08 1.40 8.85
CA GLU A 45 10.16 1.80 7.96
C GLU A 45 11.06 0.62 7.56
N LYS A 46 10.93 -0.50 8.25
CA LYS A 46 11.56 -1.76 7.87
C LYS A 46 10.66 -2.66 7.02
N GLY A 47 9.43 -2.22 6.78
CA GLY A 47 8.49 -2.97 5.97
C GLY A 47 7.81 -4.11 6.69
N ASP A 48 7.53 -3.94 7.98
CA ASP A 48 6.88 -4.97 8.80
C ASP A 48 5.47 -5.27 8.25
N PRO A 49 5.21 -6.51 7.84
CA PRO A 49 3.93 -6.88 7.25
C PRO A 49 2.79 -6.96 8.25
N THR A 50 3.09 -6.97 9.55
CA THR A 50 2.06 -7.08 10.58
C THR A 50 1.42 -5.74 10.92
N ILE A 51 1.97 -4.64 10.41
CA ILE A 51 1.38 -3.32 10.60
C ILE A 51 0.23 -3.15 9.61
N ALA A 52 -0.91 -2.69 10.11
CA ALA A 52 -2.09 -2.51 9.28
C ALA A 52 -1.82 -1.56 8.12
N ILE A 53 -2.39 -1.86 6.96
CA ILE A 53 -2.23 -1.02 5.79
C ILE A 53 -2.76 0.40 6.03
N GLY A 54 -3.81 0.53 6.85
CA GLY A 54 -4.34 1.85 7.22
C GLY A 54 -3.31 2.72 7.93
N THR A 55 -2.41 2.12 8.69
CA THR A 55 -1.32 2.84 9.36
C THR A 55 -0.31 3.34 8.34
N TYR A 56 0.04 2.51 7.35
CA TYR A 56 0.89 2.95 6.24
C TYR A 56 0.24 4.10 5.47
N LEU A 57 -1.07 4.03 5.25
CA LEU A 57 -1.79 5.11 4.56
C LEU A 57 -1.68 6.42 5.33
N ARG A 58 -1.83 6.38 6.67
CA ARG A 58 -1.69 7.59 7.48
C ARG A 58 -0.28 8.17 7.38
N ALA A 59 0.73 7.29 7.37
CA ALA A 59 2.12 7.73 7.19
C ALA A 59 2.30 8.42 5.84
N LEU A 60 1.77 7.83 4.77
CA LEU A 60 1.83 8.44 3.44
C LEU A 60 1.10 9.78 3.40
N ARG A 61 -0.02 9.90 4.10
CA ARG A 61 -0.77 11.16 4.16
C ARG A 61 0.03 12.25 4.82
N VAL A 62 0.72 11.96 5.92
CA VAL A 62 1.61 12.92 6.57
C VAL A 62 2.72 13.37 5.63
N LEU A 63 3.21 12.48 4.78
CA LEU A 63 4.25 12.79 3.80
C LEU A 63 3.70 13.48 2.55
N GLY A 64 2.39 13.55 2.38
CA GLY A 64 1.78 14.08 1.16
C GLY A 64 1.79 13.10 0.00
N LEU A 65 2.01 11.82 0.27
CA LEU A 65 2.10 10.77 -0.74
C LEU A 65 0.91 9.81 -0.71
N ASP A 66 -0.18 10.21 -0.07
CA ASP A 66 -1.36 9.34 0.09
C ASP A 66 -2.00 8.95 -1.24
N LYS A 67 -1.82 9.76 -2.28
CA LYS A 67 -2.36 9.42 -3.61
C LYS A 67 -1.68 8.20 -4.23
N ASP A 68 -0.49 7.84 -3.76
CA ASP A 68 0.17 6.64 -4.25
C ASP A 68 -0.65 5.39 -3.97
N ILE A 69 -1.42 5.38 -2.89
CA ILE A 69 -2.25 4.23 -2.56
C ILE A 69 -3.40 4.05 -3.57
N ASP A 70 -3.83 5.11 -4.20
CA ASP A 70 -4.88 5.06 -5.23
C ASP A 70 -4.40 4.33 -6.49
N LEU A 71 -3.08 4.17 -6.63
CA LEU A 71 -2.49 3.48 -7.77
C LEU A 71 -2.36 1.98 -7.56
N LEU A 72 -2.59 1.51 -6.33
CA LEU A 72 -2.48 0.10 -6.02
C LEU A 72 -3.59 -0.67 -6.76
N ALA A 73 -3.17 -1.66 -7.56
CA ALA A 73 -4.05 -2.48 -8.37
C ALA A 73 -4.92 -1.68 -9.36
N ALA A 74 -4.58 -0.42 -9.61
CA ALA A 74 -5.38 0.43 -10.50
C ALA A 74 -5.19 0.05 -11.96
N ASP A 75 -3.98 -0.36 -12.35
CA ASP A 75 -3.71 -0.75 -13.74
C ASP A 75 -3.82 -2.27 -13.89
N ASP A 76 -5.04 -2.74 -13.98
CA ASP A 76 -5.35 -4.16 -14.12
C ASP A 76 -5.68 -4.47 -15.57
N GLU A 77 -4.64 -4.51 -16.40
CA GLU A 77 -4.80 -4.77 -17.82
C GLU A 77 -5.39 -6.16 -18.10
N LEU A 78 -4.90 -7.18 -17.40
CA LEU A 78 -5.42 -8.54 -17.55
C LEU A 78 -6.89 -8.62 -17.13
N GLY A 79 -7.23 -8.00 -16.01
CA GLY A 79 -8.62 -7.99 -15.55
C GLY A 79 -9.56 -7.34 -16.54
N ARG A 80 -9.12 -6.23 -17.17
CA ARG A 80 -9.93 -5.59 -18.22
C ARG A 80 -10.14 -6.50 -19.41
N LYS A 81 -9.10 -7.23 -19.83
CA LYS A 81 -9.21 -8.18 -20.93
C LYS A 81 -10.16 -9.32 -20.59
N LEU A 82 -10.10 -9.82 -19.37
CA LEU A 82 -11.02 -10.86 -18.91
C LEU A 82 -12.46 -10.35 -18.87
N GLN A 83 -12.65 -9.10 -18.44
CA GLN A 83 -13.96 -8.47 -18.43
C GLN A 83 -14.54 -8.35 -19.86
N ASP A 84 -13.70 -7.95 -20.81
CA ASP A 84 -14.13 -7.86 -22.22
C ASP A 84 -14.58 -9.21 -22.73
N LEU A 85 -13.87 -10.27 -22.38
CA LEU A 85 -14.29 -11.64 -22.73
C LEU A 85 -15.61 -12.01 -22.05
N ALA A 86 -15.84 -11.55 -20.84
CA ALA A 86 -17.09 -11.80 -20.11
C ALA A 86 -18.29 -11.11 -20.78
N ILE A 87 -18.08 -9.94 -21.39
CA ILE A 87 -19.13 -9.26 -22.11
C ILE A 87 -19.57 -10.05 -23.34
N THR A 88 -18.62 -10.73 -24.01
CA THR A 88 -18.92 -11.58 -25.17
C THR A 88 -19.38 -12.97 -24.80
N LYS A 89 -19.19 -13.38 -23.53
CA LYS A 89 -19.57 -14.71 -23.02
C LYS A 89 -20.45 -14.53 -21.78
N PRO A 90 -21.77 -14.55 -21.93
CA PRO A 90 -22.70 -14.26 -20.83
C PRO A 90 -22.50 -15.07 -19.55
N ARG A 91 -21.95 -16.29 -19.66
CA ARG A 91 -21.70 -17.16 -18.50
C ARG A 91 -20.72 -16.57 -17.50
N LEU A 92 -19.87 -15.65 -17.92
CA LEU A 92 -18.86 -15.05 -17.06
C LEU A 92 -19.40 -13.87 -16.24
N ARG A 93 -20.64 -13.47 -16.42
CA ARG A 93 -21.26 -12.38 -15.67
C ARG A 93 -21.28 -12.65 -14.16
N THR A 94 -21.47 -13.90 -13.77
CA THR A 94 -21.47 -14.28 -12.36
C THR A 94 -20.11 -14.03 -11.72
N ALA A 95 -19.03 -14.38 -12.42
CA ALA A 95 -17.69 -14.13 -11.93
C ALA A 95 -17.42 -12.64 -11.76
N ALA A 96 -17.87 -11.81 -12.71
CA ALA A 96 -17.71 -10.35 -12.61
C ALA A 96 -18.45 -9.80 -11.39
N SER A 97 -19.62 -10.34 -11.07
CA SER A 97 -20.39 -9.92 -9.91
C SER A 97 -19.67 -10.22 -8.59
N ALA A 98 -18.88 -11.29 -8.54
CA ALA A 98 -18.16 -11.67 -7.33
C ALA A 98 -17.13 -10.63 -6.89
N PHE A 99 -16.66 -9.79 -7.78
CA PHE A 99 -15.64 -8.79 -7.47
C PHE A 99 -16.21 -7.46 -6.97
N ARG A 100 -17.51 -7.35 -6.84
CA ARG A 100 -18.13 -6.09 -6.43
C ARG A 100 -18.10 -5.84 -4.93
N ASN A 101 -17.77 -6.82 -4.17
CA ASN A 101 -17.65 -6.66 -2.73
C ASN A 101 -16.30 -6.01 -2.39
#